data_a978f5086836e9933ae636a8ecba9e23
#
_entry.id   a978f5086836e9933ae636a8ecba9e23
#
_cell.length_a   1.000
_cell.length_b   1.000
_cell.length_c   1.000
_cell.angle_alpha   90.00
_cell.angle_beta   90.00
_cell.angle_gamma   90.00
#
_symmetry.space_group_name_H-M   'P 1'
#
loop_
_entity.id
_entity.type
_entity.pdbx_description
1 polymer ?
#
loop_
_entity_poly.entity_id
_entity_poly.type
_entity_poly.pdbx_seq_one_letter_code
_entity_poly.pdbx_strand_id
1 'polypeptide(L)'
;MLSATEGLIVETDGFATGSGHFFLQDPNTFANGFNGNYAFDVSGVDFNSGGGFGVPDSVVGQFVSNGSGGLGGLLDENDDANPTGARPISGSFQLDPSNNADFGRGEMTFVANGATFNYVYYVVNGSRLVLIEDSNNSGVLTVGTAVAQSSVPVSNNTFNGSFVFLTSGSGTIGPLTRIGRFNANGGGLTSLFADTNDSGITAQVPKGSLSNASYSIDTTFAGSGRGTLTFTDSSLGTYSFVFYLSSASSGVIQDVTTTNNGGNVGDGFLQLQTGAPFSVAGLAGDYGLNFPGVSHNSNTTATAEEDYVGQITFATASAGGNVSGAVDFSEFSSNQGVFLDVVVSGNGLAIGGDGSTGSGARNALSLKLNSTPSSTLNFVPYIVDSQHMFVAGTDNNRVISGVITLQNP
;
A
#
# COMPACT_ATOMS: atom_id res chain seq x y z
N MET A 1 15.45 6.98 10.17
CA MET A 1 14.52 8.14 10.12
C MET A 1 14.34 8.55 8.67
N LEU A 2 13.12 8.78 8.22
CA LEU A 2 12.83 9.35 6.89
C LEU A 2 12.90 10.88 6.92
N SER A 3 12.41 11.46 8.01
CA SER A 3 12.42 12.91 8.27
C SER A 3 12.49 13.18 9.77
N ALA A 4 12.45 14.44 10.16
CA ALA A 4 12.34 14.83 11.56
C ALA A 4 11.02 14.36 12.23
N THR A 5 10.01 13.99 11.46
CA THR A 5 8.66 13.63 11.93
C THR A 5 8.22 12.21 11.59
N GLU A 6 9.04 11.46 10.86
CA GLU A 6 8.70 10.10 10.42
C GLU A 6 9.91 9.18 10.43
N GLY A 7 9.73 7.95 10.86
CA GLY A 7 10.74 6.91 10.81
C GLY A 7 10.15 5.55 10.52
N LEU A 8 11.04 4.61 10.22
CA LEU A 8 10.71 3.21 9.96
C LEU A 8 11.07 2.37 11.18
N ILE A 9 10.32 1.29 11.35
CA ILE A 9 10.50 0.32 12.43
C ILE A 9 10.35 -1.09 11.87
N VAL A 10 11.18 -2.02 12.36
CA VAL A 10 11.02 -3.46 12.13
C VAL A 10 11.06 -4.18 13.47
N GLU A 11 10.24 -5.20 13.61
CA GLU A 11 10.24 -6.06 14.79
C GLU A 11 11.46 -7.00 14.76
N THR A 12 12.14 -7.12 15.90
CA THR A 12 13.39 -7.85 16.01
C THR A 12 13.36 -8.94 17.07
N ASP A 13 12.19 -9.38 17.50
CA ASP A 13 12.07 -10.52 18.38
C ASP A 13 12.01 -11.85 17.59
N GLY A 14 12.08 -12.98 18.26
CA GLY A 14 12.11 -14.30 17.62
C GLY A 14 10.74 -14.96 17.49
N PHE A 15 9.64 -14.22 17.72
CA PHE A 15 8.28 -14.78 17.80
C PHE A 15 7.33 -14.22 16.74
N ALA A 16 7.61 -13.03 16.25
CA ALA A 16 6.82 -12.36 15.24
C ALA A 16 7.71 -11.58 14.29
N THR A 17 7.18 -11.21 13.13
CA THR A 17 7.78 -10.24 12.23
C THR A 17 6.75 -9.16 11.92
N GLY A 18 7.21 -7.95 11.78
CA GLY A 18 6.40 -6.81 11.47
C GLY A 18 7.25 -5.61 11.13
N SER A 19 6.80 -4.83 10.20
CA SER A 19 7.45 -3.57 9.86
C SER A 19 6.42 -2.47 9.67
N GLY A 20 6.88 -1.23 9.74
CA GLY A 20 5.97 -0.11 9.60
C GLY A 20 6.62 1.24 9.79
N HIS A 21 5.77 2.22 10.01
CA HIS A 21 6.13 3.60 10.22
C HIS A 21 5.80 4.05 11.64
N PHE A 22 6.60 4.91 12.20
CA PHE A 22 6.25 5.69 13.37
C PHE A 22 6.31 7.19 13.06
N PHE A 23 5.42 7.94 13.69
CA PHE A 23 5.22 9.35 13.40
C PHE A 23 5.37 10.20 14.67
N LEU A 24 5.96 11.37 14.52
CA LEU A 24 5.91 12.38 15.58
C LEU A 24 4.47 12.92 15.69
N GLN A 25 3.87 12.77 16.85
CA GLN A 25 2.54 13.30 17.14
C GLN A 25 2.58 14.79 17.43
N ASP A 26 1.52 15.51 17.03
CA ASP A 26 1.26 16.89 17.44
C ASP A 26 0.23 16.93 18.59
N PRO A 27 0.66 17.09 19.85
CA PRO A 27 -0.23 17.10 21.02
C PRO A 27 -1.28 18.23 20.99
N ASN A 28 -1.04 19.30 20.23
CA ASN A 28 -2.01 20.39 20.11
C ASN A 28 -3.29 19.98 19.38
N THR A 29 -3.26 18.85 18.65
CA THR A 29 -4.40 18.32 17.91
C THR A 29 -5.25 17.35 18.73
N PHE A 30 -4.75 16.82 19.86
CA PHE A 30 -5.44 15.79 20.64
C PHE A 30 -6.76 16.24 21.23
N ALA A 31 -6.77 17.39 21.89
CA ALA A 31 -7.94 17.90 22.60
C ALA A 31 -9.14 18.19 21.70
N ASN A 32 -8.89 18.46 20.43
CA ASN A 32 -9.92 18.77 19.44
C ASN A 32 -10.37 17.54 18.66
N GLY A 33 -9.72 16.37 18.86
CA GLY A 33 -9.92 15.20 18.03
C GLY A 33 -9.57 15.51 16.59
N PHE A 34 -10.37 14.98 15.68
CA PHE A 34 -10.23 15.22 14.24
C PHE A 34 -11.56 15.68 13.64
N ASN A 35 -11.50 16.53 12.63
CA ASN A 35 -12.66 17.13 11.98
C ASN A 35 -12.43 17.21 10.46
N GLY A 36 -13.48 17.00 9.68
CA GLY A 36 -13.42 17.04 8.21
C GLY A 36 -13.49 15.67 7.57
N ASN A 37 -13.04 15.60 6.32
CA ASN A 37 -13.11 14.40 5.50
C ASN A 37 -11.77 13.67 5.55
N TYR A 38 -11.81 12.34 5.62
CA TYR A 38 -10.63 11.47 5.62
C TYR A 38 -10.85 10.30 4.67
N ALA A 39 -9.87 10.02 3.80
CA ALA A 39 -9.77 8.74 3.12
C ALA A 39 -9.02 7.77 4.04
N PHE A 40 -9.43 6.51 4.08
CA PHE A 40 -8.80 5.50 4.94
C PHE A 40 -8.68 4.15 4.25
N ASP A 41 -7.70 3.39 4.69
CA ASP A 41 -7.48 1.99 4.40
C ASP A 41 -7.21 1.24 5.70
N VAL A 42 -7.71 0.02 5.80
CA VAL A 42 -7.31 -0.96 6.80
C VAL A 42 -7.30 -2.34 6.16
N SER A 43 -6.32 -3.16 6.51
CA SER A 43 -6.23 -4.53 6.02
C SER A 43 -5.64 -5.47 7.05
N GLY A 44 -5.89 -6.76 6.86
CA GLY A 44 -5.45 -7.81 7.75
C GLY A 44 -6.19 -9.12 7.52
N VAL A 45 -6.70 -9.72 8.60
CA VAL A 45 -7.33 -11.03 8.56
C VAL A 45 -8.65 -11.06 9.34
N ASP A 46 -9.64 -11.78 8.81
CA ASP A 46 -10.85 -12.19 9.52
C ASP A 46 -10.78 -13.68 9.88
N PHE A 47 -10.85 -13.98 11.17
CA PHE A 47 -10.87 -15.35 11.69
C PHE A 47 -12.27 -15.94 11.78
N ASN A 48 -13.33 -15.16 11.54
CA ASN A 48 -14.71 -15.65 11.58
C ASN A 48 -15.12 -16.29 10.26
N SER A 49 -14.69 -15.74 9.15
CA SER A 49 -15.11 -16.17 7.81
C SER A 49 -14.45 -17.49 7.40
N GLY A 50 -13.22 -17.77 7.82
CA GLY A 50 -12.43 -18.93 7.38
C GLY A 50 -12.55 -20.21 8.18
N GLY A 51 -13.58 -20.38 9.02
CA GLY A 51 -13.73 -21.60 9.83
C GLY A 51 -12.62 -21.80 10.88
N GLY A 52 -12.02 -20.68 11.36
CA GLY A 52 -10.93 -20.64 12.35
C GLY A 52 -9.53 -20.51 11.73
N PHE A 53 -9.42 -20.49 10.41
CA PHE A 53 -8.23 -20.06 9.69
C PHE A 53 -8.48 -18.62 9.22
N GLY A 54 -7.60 -17.69 9.56
CA GLY A 54 -7.74 -16.30 9.12
C GLY A 54 -7.81 -16.21 7.59
N VAL A 55 -8.81 -15.48 7.09
CA VAL A 55 -8.93 -15.12 5.67
C VAL A 55 -8.54 -13.65 5.50
N PRO A 56 -8.02 -13.26 4.34
CA PRO A 56 -7.65 -11.87 4.11
C PRO A 56 -8.89 -10.98 4.10
N ASP A 57 -8.77 -9.83 4.76
CA ASP A 57 -9.77 -8.78 4.79
C ASP A 57 -9.15 -7.41 4.51
N SER A 58 -9.84 -6.59 3.73
CA SER A 58 -9.43 -5.24 3.37
C SER A 58 -10.64 -4.32 3.27
N VAL A 59 -10.54 -3.15 3.88
CA VAL A 59 -11.56 -2.10 3.83
C VAL A 59 -10.91 -0.79 3.39
N VAL A 60 -11.46 -0.16 2.38
CA VAL A 60 -11.10 1.19 1.98
C VAL A 60 -12.33 2.10 2.00
N GLY A 61 -12.13 3.36 2.30
CA GLY A 61 -13.29 4.23 2.41
C GLY A 61 -12.97 5.70 2.61
N GLN A 62 -14.04 6.43 2.86
CA GLN A 62 -14.02 7.82 3.24
C GLN A 62 -14.98 8.03 4.39
N PHE A 63 -14.56 8.77 5.40
CA PHE A 63 -15.47 9.25 6.43
C PHE A 63 -15.38 10.75 6.62
N VAL A 64 -16.49 11.31 7.09
CA VAL A 64 -16.62 12.71 7.51
C VAL A 64 -16.78 12.73 9.01
N SER A 65 -15.91 13.43 9.70
CA SER A 65 -16.06 13.73 11.12
C SER A 65 -16.67 15.11 11.32
N ASN A 66 -17.64 15.22 12.19
CA ASN A 66 -18.24 16.52 12.56
C ASN A 66 -17.50 17.24 13.69
N GLY A 67 -16.37 16.69 14.15
CA GLY A 67 -15.60 17.22 15.27
C GLY A 67 -16.24 17.08 16.66
N SER A 68 -17.43 16.48 16.75
CA SER A 68 -18.24 16.39 18.00
C SER A 68 -18.67 14.96 18.30
N GLY A 69 -18.00 13.96 17.73
CA GLY A 69 -18.25 12.55 17.97
C GLY A 69 -19.09 11.84 16.92
N GLY A 70 -19.63 12.54 15.92
CA GLY A 70 -20.41 11.92 14.84
C GLY A 70 -19.57 11.63 13.60
N LEU A 71 -19.79 10.47 12.98
CA LEU A 71 -19.17 10.02 11.74
C LEU A 71 -20.23 9.65 10.70
N GLY A 72 -19.91 9.91 9.43
CA GLY A 72 -20.67 9.45 8.28
C GLY A 72 -19.73 9.25 7.11
N GLY A 73 -20.16 8.60 6.04
CA GLY A 73 -19.29 8.40 4.88
C GLY A 73 -19.64 7.19 4.03
N LEU A 74 -18.62 6.54 3.49
CA LEU A 74 -18.75 5.45 2.53
C LEU A 74 -17.56 4.50 2.66
N LEU A 75 -17.79 3.20 2.53
CA LEU A 75 -16.73 2.20 2.47
C LEU A 75 -17.02 1.12 1.43
N ASP A 76 -15.95 0.51 0.94
CA ASP A 76 -15.91 -0.75 0.22
C ASP A 76 -15.09 -1.74 1.06
N GLU A 77 -15.57 -2.95 1.21
CA GLU A 77 -14.90 -4.04 1.92
C GLU A 77 -14.72 -5.22 0.97
N ASN A 78 -13.62 -5.91 1.12
CA ASN A 78 -13.33 -7.13 0.40
C ASN A 78 -12.85 -8.19 1.40
N ASP A 79 -13.80 -8.98 1.91
CA ASP A 79 -13.56 -10.07 2.84
C ASP A 79 -13.56 -11.39 2.07
N ASP A 80 -12.46 -12.16 2.16
CA ASP A 80 -12.26 -13.46 1.51
C ASP A 80 -12.61 -13.45 0.00
N ALA A 81 -12.18 -12.39 -0.69
CA ALA A 81 -12.45 -12.17 -2.11
C ALA A 81 -13.96 -12.01 -2.47
N ASN A 82 -14.77 -11.58 -1.51
CA ASN A 82 -16.17 -11.24 -1.69
C ASN A 82 -16.37 -9.71 -1.61
N PRO A 83 -16.00 -8.95 -2.63
CA PRO A 83 -16.07 -7.49 -2.55
C PRO A 83 -17.50 -7.02 -2.44
N THR A 84 -17.76 -6.19 -1.45
CA THR A 84 -19.01 -5.47 -1.27
C THR A 84 -18.86 -4.05 -1.79
N GLY A 85 -19.73 -3.63 -2.69
CA GLY A 85 -19.68 -2.27 -3.25
C GLY A 85 -20.00 -1.19 -2.22
N ALA A 86 -19.90 0.05 -2.67
CA ALA A 86 -20.07 1.25 -1.86
C ALA A 86 -21.21 1.17 -0.84
N ARG A 87 -20.88 1.09 0.44
CA ARG A 87 -21.83 1.05 1.55
C ARG A 87 -21.77 2.35 2.33
N PRO A 88 -22.88 3.10 2.44
CA PRO A 88 -22.95 4.23 3.34
C PRO A 88 -22.66 3.80 4.79
N ILE A 89 -21.84 4.58 5.46
CA ILE A 89 -21.54 4.39 6.88
C ILE A 89 -22.15 5.50 7.73
N SER A 90 -22.55 5.13 8.93
CA SER A 90 -22.78 6.03 10.04
C SER A 90 -21.95 5.56 11.24
N GLY A 91 -21.63 6.45 12.15
CA GLY A 91 -20.81 6.05 13.26
C GLY A 91 -20.57 7.15 14.29
N SER A 92 -19.72 6.81 15.23
CA SER A 92 -19.31 7.74 16.28
C SER A 92 -17.83 7.56 16.61
N PHE A 93 -17.25 8.56 17.22
CA PHE A 93 -15.93 8.49 17.82
C PHE A 93 -15.89 9.22 19.15
N GLN A 94 -14.98 8.83 20.01
CA GLN A 94 -14.70 9.50 21.27
C GLN A 94 -13.22 9.42 21.60
N LEU A 95 -12.71 10.44 22.30
CA LEU A 95 -11.41 10.34 22.94
C LEU A 95 -11.49 9.33 24.08
N ASP A 96 -10.41 8.62 24.35
CA ASP A 96 -10.35 7.62 25.41
C ASP A 96 -10.58 8.27 26.78
N PRO A 97 -11.66 7.91 27.51
CA PRO A 97 -11.99 8.50 28.79
C PRO A 97 -11.03 8.08 29.93
N SER A 98 -10.18 7.10 29.72
CA SER A 98 -9.28 6.52 30.75
C SER A 98 -7.91 7.19 30.86
N ASN A 99 -7.81 8.51 30.61
CA ASN A 99 -6.58 9.31 30.60
C ASN A 99 -5.63 9.08 29.41
N ASN A 100 -5.98 8.21 28.48
CA ASN A 100 -5.18 7.99 27.27
C ASN A 100 -5.48 9.03 26.17
N ALA A 101 -6.46 9.88 26.37
CA ALA A 101 -6.72 11.03 25.51
C ALA A 101 -5.50 11.97 25.40
N ASP A 102 -4.69 12.05 26.47
CA ASP A 102 -3.45 12.84 26.49
C ASP A 102 -2.38 12.30 25.53
N PHE A 103 -2.55 11.08 25.02
CA PHE A 103 -1.71 10.46 24.00
C PHE A 103 -2.38 10.43 22.60
N GLY A 104 -3.48 11.16 22.44
CA GLY A 104 -4.23 11.20 21.18
C GLY A 104 -4.97 9.90 20.86
N ARG A 105 -5.13 8.99 21.84
CA ARG A 105 -5.88 7.74 21.67
C ARG A 105 -7.38 8.00 21.76
N GLY A 106 -8.14 7.28 20.94
CA GLY A 106 -9.60 7.26 21.02
C GLY A 106 -10.16 5.99 20.38
N GLU A 107 -11.48 5.90 20.39
CA GLU A 107 -12.23 4.79 19.83
C GLU A 107 -13.23 5.33 18.80
N MET A 108 -13.41 4.58 17.70
CA MET A 108 -14.41 4.90 16.69
C MET A 108 -15.16 3.64 16.27
N THR A 109 -16.41 3.84 15.87
CA THR A 109 -17.26 2.78 15.35
C THR A 109 -17.89 3.21 14.05
N PHE A 110 -17.80 2.36 13.02
CA PHE A 110 -18.57 2.48 11.79
C PHE A 110 -19.66 1.41 11.76
N VAL A 111 -20.84 1.77 11.26
CA VAL A 111 -21.94 0.86 10.96
C VAL A 111 -22.28 0.97 9.48
N ALA A 112 -22.17 -0.13 8.75
CA ALA A 112 -22.49 -0.23 7.32
C ALA A 112 -23.36 -1.47 7.07
N ASN A 113 -24.59 -1.28 6.60
CA ASN A 113 -25.55 -2.36 6.32
C ASN A 113 -25.73 -3.39 7.46
N GLY A 114 -25.61 -2.94 8.72
CA GLY A 114 -25.75 -3.80 9.90
C GLY A 114 -24.43 -4.45 10.37
N ALA A 115 -23.37 -4.41 9.59
CA ALA A 115 -22.04 -4.75 10.07
C ALA A 115 -21.47 -3.60 10.91
N THR A 116 -20.71 -3.93 11.94
CA THR A 116 -20.08 -2.97 12.86
C THR A 116 -18.57 -3.18 12.85
N PHE A 117 -17.84 -2.11 12.61
CA PHE A 117 -16.39 -2.04 12.61
C PHE A 117 -15.96 -1.15 13.77
N ASN A 118 -15.17 -1.66 14.69
CA ASN A 118 -14.67 -0.93 15.84
C ASN A 118 -13.17 -0.75 15.72
N TYR A 119 -12.72 0.48 15.89
CA TYR A 119 -11.30 0.82 15.80
C TYR A 119 -10.85 1.60 17.03
N VAL A 120 -9.66 1.29 17.49
CA VAL A 120 -8.84 2.22 18.26
C VAL A 120 -8.11 3.08 17.24
N TYR A 121 -8.08 4.37 17.48
CA TYR A 121 -7.27 5.29 16.69
C TYR A 121 -6.26 6.04 17.55
N TYR A 122 -5.18 6.45 16.90
CA TYR A 122 -4.23 7.41 17.45
C TYR A 122 -4.12 8.61 16.51
N VAL A 123 -4.30 9.82 17.06
CA VAL A 123 -4.11 11.06 16.31
C VAL A 123 -2.61 11.31 16.15
N VAL A 124 -2.12 11.31 14.92
CA VAL A 124 -0.76 11.79 14.61
C VAL A 124 -0.77 13.31 14.58
N ASN A 125 -1.69 13.87 13.81
CA ASN A 125 -1.95 15.31 13.69
C ASN A 125 -3.35 15.52 13.07
N GLY A 126 -3.73 16.75 12.79
CA GLY A 126 -5.05 17.06 12.20
C GLY A 126 -5.29 16.49 10.80
N SER A 127 -4.28 15.89 10.16
CA SER A 127 -4.41 15.30 8.82
C SER A 127 -4.14 13.80 8.76
N ARG A 128 -3.75 13.16 9.88
CA ARG A 128 -3.43 11.72 9.89
C ARG A 128 -3.83 11.05 11.18
N LEU A 129 -4.47 9.89 11.05
CA LEU A 129 -4.74 8.94 12.12
C LEU A 129 -4.08 7.59 11.79
N VAL A 130 -3.72 6.83 12.82
CA VAL A 130 -3.38 5.42 12.73
C VAL A 130 -4.53 4.64 13.33
N LEU A 131 -4.93 3.55 12.69
CA LEU A 131 -6.09 2.74 13.04
C LEU A 131 -5.68 1.30 13.35
N ILE A 132 -6.29 0.72 14.37
CA ILE A 132 -6.26 -0.72 14.62
C ILE A 132 -7.66 -1.19 15.00
N GLU A 133 -8.11 -2.28 14.43
CA GLU A 133 -9.42 -2.82 14.77
C GLU A 133 -9.42 -3.38 16.19
N ASP A 134 -10.41 -2.96 16.98
CA ASP A 134 -10.68 -3.42 18.34
C ASP A 134 -11.95 -4.27 18.35
N SER A 135 -11.83 -5.44 17.81
CA SER A 135 -12.92 -6.37 17.78
C SER A 135 -12.83 -7.38 18.92
N ASN A 136 -13.12 -6.95 20.13
CA ASN A 136 -13.08 -7.80 21.34
C ASN A 136 -13.82 -9.14 21.22
N ASN A 137 -14.59 -9.39 20.16
CA ASN A 137 -15.31 -10.63 19.89
C ASN A 137 -15.53 -10.93 18.40
N SER A 138 -15.07 -10.10 17.47
CA SER A 138 -15.36 -10.32 16.05
C SER A 138 -14.33 -11.21 15.36
N GLY A 139 -13.15 -11.40 15.95
CA GLY A 139 -12.09 -12.19 15.31
C GLY A 139 -11.49 -11.52 14.08
N VAL A 140 -11.80 -10.26 13.82
CA VAL A 140 -11.19 -9.47 12.75
C VAL A 140 -9.99 -8.70 13.31
N LEU A 141 -8.89 -8.71 12.60
CA LEU A 141 -7.67 -8.02 12.97
C LEU A 141 -7.13 -7.27 11.76
N THR A 142 -7.46 -5.99 11.68
CA THR A 142 -7.01 -5.09 10.63
C THR A 142 -6.28 -3.88 11.19
N VAL A 143 -5.33 -3.36 10.44
CA VAL A 143 -4.57 -2.15 10.77
C VAL A 143 -4.49 -1.25 9.54
N GLY A 144 -4.35 0.05 9.76
CA GLY A 144 -4.18 0.99 8.66
C GLY A 144 -4.12 2.44 9.05
N THR A 145 -4.47 3.31 8.13
CA THR A 145 -4.36 4.75 8.31
C THR A 145 -5.59 5.50 7.79
N ALA A 146 -5.80 6.70 8.28
CA ALA A 146 -6.72 7.66 7.69
C ALA A 146 -5.99 8.97 7.44
N VAL A 147 -6.18 9.53 6.25
CA VAL A 147 -5.53 10.78 5.80
C VAL A 147 -6.61 11.79 5.40
N ALA A 148 -6.46 13.02 5.89
CA ALA A 148 -7.40 14.09 5.60
C ALA A 148 -7.54 14.34 4.09
N GLN A 149 -8.76 14.48 3.63
CA GLN A 149 -9.07 14.77 2.23
C GLN A 149 -9.01 16.27 1.94
N SER A 150 -8.43 16.60 0.79
CA SER A 150 -8.40 17.96 0.27
C SER A 150 -8.59 17.99 -1.24
N SER A 151 -9.55 18.78 -1.72
CA SER A 151 -9.72 19.03 -3.17
C SER A 151 -9.80 17.78 -4.04
N VAL A 152 -10.56 16.77 -3.62
CA VAL A 152 -10.70 15.53 -4.37
C VAL A 152 -11.45 15.75 -5.70
N PRO A 153 -11.08 15.03 -6.77
CA PRO A 153 -11.83 15.01 -8.02
C PRO A 153 -13.29 14.59 -7.81
N VAL A 154 -14.22 15.30 -8.46
CA VAL A 154 -15.66 15.04 -8.36
C VAL A 154 -16.26 14.47 -9.65
N SER A 155 -15.45 14.31 -10.67
CA SER A 155 -15.84 13.73 -11.96
C SER A 155 -14.62 13.22 -12.73
N ASN A 156 -14.85 12.40 -13.74
CA ASN A 156 -13.79 11.90 -14.62
C ASN A 156 -12.97 13.04 -15.23
N ASN A 157 -13.59 14.15 -15.61
CA ASN A 157 -12.91 15.27 -16.23
C ASN A 157 -11.93 15.99 -15.31
N THR A 158 -12.05 15.81 -14.02
CA THR A 158 -11.17 16.43 -13.01
C THR A 158 -10.09 15.47 -12.50
N PHE A 159 -10.15 14.18 -12.87
CA PHE A 159 -9.14 13.18 -12.56
C PHE A 159 -8.23 12.95 -13.76
N ASN A 160 -7.09 13.62 -13.78
CA ASN A 160 -6.16 13.63 -14.93
C ASN A 160 -4.73 13.48 -14.47
N GLY A 161 -3.92 12.80 -15.27
CA GLY A 161 -2.49 12.65 -15.07
C GLY A 161 -2.04 11.21 -15.06
N SER A 162 -0.76 11.02 -14.83
CA SER A 162 -0.16 9.69 -14.71
C SER A 162 -0.16 9.28 -13.24
N PHE A 163 -0.76 8.16 -12.92
CA PHE A 163 -0.81 7.64 -11.56
C PHE A 163 -0.02 6.35 -11.45
N VAL A 164 0.73 6.21 -10.38
CA VAL A 164 1.37 4.96 -9.95
C VAL A 164 0.54 4.37 -8.82
N PHE A 165 0.32 3.06 -8.84
CA PHE A 165 -0.35 2.34 -7.77
C PHE A 165 0.45 1.12 -7.34
N LEU A 166 0.26 0.74 -6.09
CA LEU A 166 0.78 -0.48 -5.47
C LEU A 166 -0.33 -1.08 -4.63
N THR A 167 -0.60 -2.38 -4.79
CA THR A 167 -1.44 -3.16 -3.88
C THR A 167 -0.68 -4.40 -3.41
N SER A 168 -0.90 -4.78 -2.16
CA SER A 168 -0.40 -6.02 -1.58
C SER A 168 -1.50 -6.72 -0.79
N GLY A 169 -1.40 -8.04 -0.69
CA GLY A 169 -2.40 -8.85 0.00
C GLY A 169 -2.37 -10.30 -0.43
N SER A 170 -3.53 -10.88 -0.71
CA SER A 170 -3.70 -12.28 -1.09
C SER A 170 -4.41 -12.42 -2.43
N GLY A 171 -3.90 -13.32 -3.25
CA GLY A 171 -4.54 -13.78 -4.49
C GLY A 171 -5.13 -15.17 -4.35
N THR A 172 -5.66 -15.71 -5.44
CA THR A 172 -6.28 -17.05 -5.47
C THR A 172 -5.33 -18.18 -5.06
N ILE A 173 -4.03 -17.99 -5.21
CA ILE A 173 -3.01 -19.04 -4.93
C ILE A 173 -2.09 -18.67 -3.75
N GLY A 174 -2.28 -17.54 -3.12
CA GLY A 174 -1.50 -17.11 -1.95
C GLY A 174 -1.12 -15.63 -2.00
N PRO A 175 0.03 -15.24 -1.42
CA PRO A 175 0.45 -13.85 -1.36
C PRO A 175 0.51 -13.20 -2.73
N LEU A 176 0.06 -11.97 -2.82
CA LEU A 176 -0.04 -11.20 -4.06
C LEU A 176 0.50 -9.79 -3.87
N THR A 177 1.31 -9.34 -4.81
CA THR A 177 1.57 -7.90 -4.99
C THR A 177 1.35 -7.50 -6.44
N ARG A 178 0.83 -6.29 -6.61
CA ARG A 178 0.59 -5.70 -7.94
C ARG A 178 0.98 -4.25 -7.92
N ILE A 179 1.79 -3.86 -8.88
CA ILE A 179 2.26 -2.49 -9.04
C ILE A 179 2.03 -2.04 -10.48
N GLY A 180 1.69 -0.79 -10.68
CA GLY A 180 1.48 -0.31 -12.04
C GLY A 180 1.39 1.19 -12.17
N ARG A 181 1.28 1.60 -13.43
CA ARG A 181 1.09 2.99 -13.83
C ARG A 181 0.01 3.07 -14.91
N PHE A 182 -0.86 4.04 -14.78
CA PHE A 182 -1.81 4.40 -15.83
C PHE A 182 -1.85 5.92 -16.04
N ASN A 183 -2.31 6.32 -17.23
CA ASN A 183 -2.57 7.72 -17.54
C ASN A 183 -4.08 7.95 -17.68
N ALA A 184 -4.63 8.78 -16.79
CA ALA A 184 -6.02 9.22 -16.79
C ALA A 184 -6.17 10.49 -17.62
N ASN A 185 -7.19 10.57 -18.47
CA ASN A 185 -7.39 11.69 -19.40
C ASN A 185 -8.85 12.17 -19.51
N GLY A 186 -9.58 12.16 -18.42
CA GLY A 186 -10.96 12.65 -18.40
C GLY A 186 -12.02 11.56 -18.63
N GLY A 187 -11.68 10.29 -18.52
CA GLY A 187 -12.65 9.17 -18.60
C GLY A 187 -12.11 7.90 -19.23
N GLY A 188 -10.97 7.98 -19.93
CA GLY A 188 -10.29 6.83 -20.48
C GLY A 188 -8.87 6.67 -19.94
N LEU A 189 -8.29 5.50 -20.16
CA LEU A 189 -6.88 5.23 -19.91
C LEU A 189 -6.12 5.28 -21.24
N THR A 190 -5.09 6.13 -21.33
CA THR A 190 -4.30 6.25 -22.56
C THR A 190 -3.05 5.39 -22.55
N SER A 191 -2.56 4.99 -21.37
CA SER A 191 -1.50 4.02 -21.21
C SER A 191 -1.67 3.31 -19.87
N LEU A 192 -1.37 2.03 -19.85
CA LEU A 192 -1.39 1.22 -18.64
C LEU A 192 -0.29 0.18 -18.73
N PHE A 193 0.51 0.11 -17.67
CA PHE A 193 1.51 -0.92 -17.43
C PHE A 193 1.36 -1.39 -15.99
N ALA A 194 1.46 -2.69 -15.77
CA ALA A 194 1.50 -3.24 -14.42
C ALA A 194 2.40 -4.48 -14.37
N ASP A 195 2.92 -4.75 -13.20
CA ASP A 195 3.63 -5.97 -12.86
C ASP A 195 2.90 -6.64 -11.70
N THR A 196 2.84 -7.95 -11.73
CA THR A 196 2.22 -8.76 -10.69
C THR A 196 3.20 -9.84 -10.25
N ASN A 197 3.27 -10.08 -8.97
CA ASN A 197 3.87 -11.27 -8.39
C ASN A 197 2.79 -11.96 -7.53
N ASP A 198 2.29 -13.09 -8.02
CA ASP A 198 1.29 -13.92 -7.36
C ASP A 198 1.95 -15.22 -6.94
N SER A 199 2.29 -15.31 -5.65
CA SER A 199 2.98 -16.47 -5.08
C SER A 199 4.24 -16.90 -5.83
N GLY A 200 5.04 -15.94 -6.28
CA GLY A 200 6.26 -16.18 -7.06
C GLY A 200 6.04 -16.31 -8.58
N ILE A 201 4.79 -16.29 -9.03
CA ILE A 201 4.47 -16.25 -10.47
C ILE A 201 4.40 -14.80 -10.91
N THR A 202 5.41 -14.35 -11.63
CA THR A 202 5.49 -12.97 -12.11
C THR A 202 4.85 -12.82 -13.49
N ALA A 203 4.13 -11.73 -13.68
CA ALA A 203 3.52 -11.38 -14.96
C ALA A 203 3.59 -9.85 -15.17
N GLN A 204 3.75 -9.44 -16.42
CA GLN A 204 3.69 -8.05 -16.85
C GLN A 204 2.42 -7.81 -17.67
N VAL A 205 1.73 -6.71 -17.39
CA VAL A 205 0.59 -6.20 -18.17
C VAL A 205 1.06 -4.99 -19.01
N PRO A 206 0.79 -4.90 -20.31
CA PRO A 206 0.09 -5.91 -21.09
C PRO A 206 0.99 -7.10 -21.45
N LYS A 207 0.45 -8.31 -21.25
CA LYS A 207 1.01 -9.55 -21.82
C LYS A 207 0.32 -9.90 -23.14
N GLY A 208 -0.96 -9.56 -23.22
CA GLY A 208 -1.78 -9.67 -24.42
C GLY A 208 -2.29 -8.31 -24.88
N SER A 209 -3.46 -8.27 -25.51
CA SER A 209 -4.12 -7.03 -25.88
C SER A 209 -4.93 -6.49 -24.71
N LEU A 210 -4.78 -5.19 -24.43
CA LEU A 210 -5.63 -4.50 -23.46
C LEU A 210 -6.97 -4.14 -24.07
N SER A 211 -8.03 -4.36 -23.31
CA SER A 211 -9.40 -3.94 -23.62
C SER A 211 -10.11 -3.49 -22.35
N ASN A 212 -11.23 -2.77 -22.51
CA ASN A 212 -12.04 -2.28 -21.38
C ASN A 212 -11.27 -1.48 -20.35
N ALA A 213 -10.16 -0.85 -20.76
CA ALA A 213 -9.32 -0.05 -19.86
C ALA A 213 -10.02 1.30 -19.60
N SER A 214 -10.57 1.46 -18.41
CA SER A 214 -11.35 2.65 -18.02
C SER A 214 -11.27 2.90 -16.53
N TYR A 215 -11.57 4.14 -16.16
CA TYR A 215 -11.84 4.50 -14.77
C TYR A 215 -13.14 5.33 -14.68
N SER A 216 -13.71 5.36 -13.50
CA SER A 216 -14.88 6.20 -13.23
C SER A 216 -14.80 6.80 -11.84
N ILE A 217 -14.92 8.12 -11.74
CA ILE A 217 -15.13 8.79 -10.44
C ILE A 217 -16.61 8.70 -10.12
N ASP A 218 -16.92 8.28 -8.90
CA ASP A 218 -18.30 8.11 -8.45
C ASP A 218 -18.98 9.46 -8.25
N THR A 219 -20.02 9.70 -9.05
CA THR A 219 -20.83 10.92 -8.99
C THR A 219 -22.06 10.78 -8.09
N THR A 220 -22.41 9.55 -7.70
CA THR A 220 -23.52 9.28 -6.77
C THR A 220 -23.16 9.76 -5.36
N PHE A 221 -21.89 9.54 -5.00
CA PHE A 221 -21.31 10.00 -3.75
C PHE A 221 -20.27 11.10 -4.02
N ALA A 222 -20.70 12.14 -4.72
CA ALA A 222 -19.85 13.24 -5.13
C ALA A 222 -19.09 13.85 -3.93
N GLY A 223 -17.78 13.99 -4.08
CA GLY A 223 -16.92 14.51 -3.02
C GLY A 223 -16.35 13.45 -2.06
N SER A 224 -16.76 12.19 -2.17
CA SER A 224 -16.13 11.08 -1.40
C SER A 224 -14.71 10.77 -1.90
N GLY A 225 -14.35 11.17 -3.11
CA GLY A 225 -13.10 10.77 -3.76
C GLY A 225 -13.11 9.32 -4.27
N ARG A 226 -14.25 8.62 -4.15
CA ARG A 226 -14.39 7.24 -4.62
C ARG A 226 -14.31 7.17 -6.14
N GLY A 227 -13.63 6.14 -6.63
CA GLY A 227 -13.61 5.79 -8.05
C GLY A 227 -13.31 4.32 -8.26
N THR A 228 -13.46 3.88 -9.49
CA THR A 228 -13.15 2.53 -9.93
C THR A 228 -12.17 2.55 -11.09
N LEU A 229 -11.34 1.52 -11.19
CA LEU A 229 -10.42 1.28 -12.29
C LEU A 229 -10.60 -0.16 -12.76
N THR A 230 -10.77 -0.36 -14.06
CA THR A 230 -10.91 -1.70 -14.65
C THR A 230 -10.14 -1.79 -15.96
N PHE A 231 -9.51 -2.92 -16.20
CA PHE A 231 -8.91 -3.24 -17.49
C PHE A 231 -8.86 -4.76 -17.71
N THR A 232 -8.86 -5.17 -18.96
CA THR A 232 -8.76 -6.59 -19.36
C THR A 232 -7.53 -6.79 -20.21
N ASP A 233 -6.64 -7.69 -19.79
CA ASP A 233 -5.59 -8.25 -20.63
C ASP A 233 -6.06 -9.60 -21.21
N SER A 234 -5.97 -9.77 -22.52
CA SER A 234 -6.49 -10.96 -23.19
C SER A 234 -5.81 -12.27 -22.78
N SER A 235 -4.65 -12.19 -22.13
CA SER A 235 -3.88 -13.37 -21.68
C SER A 235 -3.95 -13.59 -20.17
N LEU A 236 -4.27 -12.56 -19.39
CA LEU A 236 -4.20 -12.59 -17.93
C LEU A 236 -5.57 -12.40 -17.27
N GLY A 237 -6.57 -11.89 -18.01
CA GLY A 237 -7.92 -11.69 -17.51
C GLY A 237 -8.24 -10.24 -17.14
N THR A 238 -9.32 -10.05 -16.40
CA THR A 238 -9.83 -8.74 -15.99
C THR A 238 -9.36 -8.41 -14.60
N TYR A 239 -8.92 -7.18 -14.42
CA TYR A 239 -8.51 -6.57 -13.17
C TYR A 239 -9.48 -5.46 -12.80
N SER A 240 -9.87 -5.40 -11.54
CA SER A 240 -10.82 -4.42 -11.02
C SER A 240 -10.34 -3.87 -9.69
N PHE A 241 -10.42 -2.55 -9.55
CA PHE A 241 -9.99 -1.83 -8.35
C PHE A 241 -11.03 -0.80 -7.96
N VAL A 242 -11.12 -0.54 -6.66
CA VAL A 242 -11.79 0.62 -6.07
C VAL A 242 -10.71 1.50 -5.44
N PHE A 243 -10.86 2.80 -5.51
CA PHE A 243 -9.96 3.73 -4.85
C PHE A 243 -10.74 4.88 -4.17
N TYR A 244 -10.13 5.45 -3.14
CA TYR A 244 -10.60 6.66 -2.48
C TYR A 244 -9.47 7.68 -2.44
N LEU A 245 -9.68 8.80 -3.09
CA LEU A 245 -8.69 9.87 -3.17
C LEU A 245 -8.68 10.68 -1.88
N SER A 246 -7.49 10.93 -1.34
CA SER A 246 -7.26 11.91 -0.27
C SER A 246 -7.01 13.31 -0.84
N SER A 247 -6.57 13.39 -2.10
CA SER A 247 -6.37 14.64 -2.83
C SER A 247 -6.48 14.42 -4.34
N ALA A 248 -6.26 15.44 -5.14
CA ALA A 248 -6.13 15.29 -6.59
C ALA A 248 -4.89 14.45 -7.01
N SER A 249 -3.97 14.21 -6.10
CA SER A 249 -2.68 13.56 -6.39
C SER A 249 -2.43 12.27 -5.59
N SER A 250 -3.26 11.92 -4.63
CA SER A 250 -3.03 10.76 -3.78
C SER A 250 -4.33 10.12 -3.29
N GLY A 251 -4.27 8.86 -2.94
CA GLY A 251 -5.37 8.10 -2.37
C GLY A 251 -4.95 6.69 -1.99
N VAL A 252 -5.92 5.94 -1.49
CA VAL A 252 -5.83 4.51 -1.22
C VAL A 252 -6.55 3.74 -2.33
N ILE A 253 -6.12 2.51 -2.60
CA ILE A 253 -6.66 1.65 -3.65
C ILE A 253 -6.81 0.23 -3.13
N GLN A 254 -7.88 -0.45 -3.53
CA GLN A 254 -8.18 -1.82 -3.17
C GLN A 254 -8.31 -2.68 -4.43
N ASP A 255 -7.68 -3.85 -4.45
CA ASP A 255 -7.90 -4.87 -5.49
C ASP A 255 -9.18 -5.64 -5.19
N VAL A 256 -10.16 -5.51 -6.06
CA VAL A 256 -11.47 -6.20 -5.99
C VAL A 256 -11.66 -7.14 -7.17
N THR A 257 -10.57 -7.63 -7.74
CA THR A 257 -10.59 -8.57 -8.85
C THR A 257 -11.19 -9.90 -8.41
N THR A 258 -12.26 -10.33 -9.08
CA THR A 258 -12.87 -11.64 -8.87
C THR A 258 -12.59 -12.56 -10.04
N THR A 259 -12.43 -13.84 -9.77
CA THR A 259 -12.23 -14.90 -10.76
C THR A 259 -13.21 -16.03 -10.50
N ASN A 260 -13.34 -16.98 -11.45
CA ASN A 260 -14.21 -18.14 -11.26
C ASN A 260 -13.76 -19.08 -10.13
N ASN A 261 -12.55 -18.93 -9.62
CA ASN A 261 -11.95 -19.78 -8.58
C ASN A 261 -11.59 -19.00 -7.31
N GLY A 262 -12.21 -17.86 -7.08
CA GLY A 262 -11.92 -16.95 -5.98
C GLY A 262 -11.66 -15.54 -6.49
N GLY A 263 -10.81 -14.79 -5.82
CA GLY A 263 -10.48 -13.42 -6.20
C GLY A 263 -9.24 -12.94 -5.46
N ASN A 264 -9.00 -11.64 -5.54
CA ASN A 264 -7.90 -11.01 -4.83
C ASN A 264 -8.45 -10.16 -3.68
N VAL A 265 -7.72 -10.13 -2.60
CA VAL A 265 -7.95 -9.21 -1.45
C VAL A 265 -6.65 -8.49 -1.19
N GLY A 266 -6.65 -7.19 -1.29
CA GLY A 266 -5.47 -6.39 -1.01
C GLY A 266 -5.74 -4.92 -1.21
N ASP A 267 -4.93 -4.12 -0.57
CA ASP A 267 -5.01 -2.66 -0.63
C ASP A 267 -3.63 -2.04 -0.75
N GLY A 268 -3.60 -0.73 -0.81
CA GLY A 268 -2.37 0.04 -0.92
C GLY A 268 -2.58 1.46 -1.41
N PHE A 269 -1.63 1.95 -2.19
CA PHE A 269 -1.50 3.37 -2.50
C PHE A 269 -1.72 3.67 -3.97
N LEU A 270 -2.29 4.85 -4.22
CA LEU A 270 -2.43 5.48 -5.54
C LEU A 270 -1.84 6.89 -5.46
N GLN A 271 -0.88 7.20 -6.34
CA GLN A 271 -0.20 8.49 -6.28
C GLN A 271 0.10 9.06 -7.67
N LEU A 272 -0.13 10.35 -7.84
CA LEU A 272 0.17 11.08 -9.08
C LEU A 272 1.67 11.11 -9.32
N GLN A 273 2.08 10.66 -10.49
CA GLN A 273 3.47 10.72 -10.93
C GLN A 273 3.84 12.14 -11.36
N THR A 274 4.92 12.68 -10.81
CA THR A 274 5.42 14.02 -11.15
C THR A 274 6.93 13.99 -11.45
N GLY A 275 7.41 14.96 -12.23
CA GLY A 275 8.84 15.11 -12.48
C GLY A 275 9.44 14.22 -13.57
N ALA A 276 8.62 13.44 -14.28
CA ALA A 276 9.11 12.68 -15.45
C ALA A 276 9.57 13.63 -16.60
N PRO A 277 10.53 13.23 -17.43
CA PRO A 277 11.26 11.95 -17.46
C PRO A 277 12.30 11.84 -16.34
N PHE A 278 12.44 10.66 -15.78
CA PHE A 278 13.40 10.40 -14.71
C PHE A 278 14.78 10.04 -15.24
N SER A 279 15.80 10.30 -14.41
CA SER A 279 17.18 9.92 -14.67
C SER A 279 17.86 9.42 -13.39
N VAL A 280 18.87 8.55 -13.51
CA VAL A 280 19.64 8.07 -12.35
C VAL A 280 20.22 9.24 -11.55
N ALA A 281 20.72 10.28 -12.23
CA ALA A 281 21.26 11.46 -11.56
C ALA A 281 20.20 12.25 -10.77
N GLY A 282 18.96 12.28 -11.24
CA GLY A 282 17.84 12.94 -10.55
C GLY A 282 17.28 12.17 -9.37
N LEU A 283 17.69 10.90 -9.20
CA LEU A 283 17.31 10.02 -8.11
C LEU A 283 18.48 9.70 -7.18
N ALA A 284 19.61 10.40 -7.33
CA ALA A 284 20.75 10.21 -6.44
C ALA A 284 20.44 10.73 -5.04
N GLY A 285 20.80 9.97 -4.01
CA GLY A 285 20.56 10.35 -2.61
C GLY A 285 20.41 9.14 -1.69
N ASP A 286 20.11 9.44 -0.45
CA ASP A 286 19.88 8.47 0.61
C ASP A 286 18.38 8.25 0.77
N TYR A 287 17.98 7.00 0.74
CA TYR A 287 16.57 6.60 0.82
C TYR A 287 16.36 5.60 1.95
N GLY A 288 15.30 5.79 2.73
CA GLY A 288 14.77 4.75 3.59
C GLY A 288 13.87 3.81 2.81
N LEU A 289 13.88 2.54 3.18
CA LEU A 289 13.02 1.51 2.61
C LEU A 289 12.27 0.74 3.68
N ASN A 290 11.04 0.36 3.37
CA ASN A 290 10.23 -0.57 4.14
C ASN A 290 9.60 -1.56 3.16
N PHE A 291 9.92 -2.84 3.31
CA PHE A 291 9.44 -3.90 2.44
C PHE A 291 8.87 -5.05 3.27
N PRO A 292 7.59 -4.97 3.65
CA PRO A 292 6.85 -6.12 4.15
C PRO A 292 6.66 -7.17 3.06
N GLY A 293 6.61 -8.43 3.45
CA GLY A 293 6.37 -9.50 2.50
C GLY A 293 6.33 -10.89 3.09
N VAL A 294 6.34 -11.84 2.17
CA VAL A 294 6.23 -13.27 2.50
C VAL A 294 7.21 -14.04 1.62
N SER A 295 8.05 -14.86 2.23
CA SER A 295 8.80 -15.88 1.50
C SER A 295 7.87 -17.01 1.10
N HIS A 296 8.06 -17.53 -0.10
CA HIS A 296 7.28 -18.64 -0.65
C HIS A 296 8.21 -19.78 -1.07
N ASN A 297 7.99 -20.96 -0.48
CA ASN A 297 8.70 -22.14 -0.91
C ASN A 297 7.87 -22.88 -1.97
N SER A 298 8.26 -22.73 -3.23
CA SER A 298 7.59 -23.37 -4.38
C SER A 298 7.44 -24.90 -4.29
N ASN A 299 8.21 -25.54 -3.41
CA ASN A 299 8.16 -27.01 -3.25
C ASN A 299 7.20 -27.45 -2.13
N THR A 300 6.80 -26.57 -1.23
CA THR A 300 6.04 -26.95 -0.03
C THR A 300 4.76 -26.15 0.17
N THR A 301 4.47 -25.15 -0.67
CA THR A 301 3.40 -24.15 -0.45
C THR A 301 3.48 -23.43 0.90
N ALA A 302 4.52 -23.69 1.67
CA ALA A 302 4.73 -23.01 2.93
C ALA A 302 5.14 -21.55 2.68
N THR A 303 4.48 -20.65 3.35
CA THR A 303 4.80 -19.23 3.38
C THR A 303 5.29 -18.85 4.76
N ALA A 304 6.20 -17.90 4.83
CA ALA A 304 6.65 -17.32 6.08
C ALA A 304 6.85 -15.83 5.88
N GLU A 305 6.44 -15.05 6.86
CA GLU A 305 6.60 -13.61 6.82
C GLU A 305 8.06 -13.20 6.80
N GLU A 306 8.36 -12.13 6.09
CA GLU A 306 9.67 -11.49 6.05
C GLU A 306 9.48 -9.98 5.90
N ASP A 307 10.20 -9.21 6.72
CA ASP A 307 10.13 -7.76 6.75
C ASP A 307 11.52 -7.15 6.69
N TYR A 308 11.69 -6.15 5.84
CA TYR A 308 12.95 -5.44 5.64
C TYR A 308 12.77 -3.95 5.87
N VAL A 309 13.61 -3.38 6.72
CA VAL A 309 13.72 -1.93 6.92
C VAL A 309 15.18 -1.52 6.80
N GLY A 310 15.45 -0.42 6.13
CA GLY A 310 16.84 0.00 5.99
C GLY A 310 17.03 1.33 5.29
N GLN A 311 18.30 1.57 4.96
CA GLN A 311 18.74 2.72 4.19
C GLN A 311 19.55 2.25 2.99
N ILE A 312 19.28 2.83 1.83
CA ILE A 312 20.09 2.65 0.62
C ILE A 312 20.47 4.01 0.03
N THR A 313 21.64 4.06 -0.55
CA THR A 313 22.15 5.23 -1.28
C THR A 313 22.24 4.92 -2.76
N PHE A 314 21.57 5.70 -3.59
CA PHE A 314 21.78 5.70 -5.04
C PHE A 314 22.92 6.67 -5.38
N ALA A 315 23.99 6.15 -5.98
CA ALA A 315 25.14 6.97 -6.36
C ALA A 315 24.89 7.79 -7.63
N THR A 316 25.52 8.95 -7.73
CA THR A 316 25.37 9.90 -8.85
C THR A 316 26.02 9.45 -10.16
N ALA A 317 26.86 8.41 -10.14
CA ALA A 317 27.75 8.11 -11.26
C ALA A 317 27.29 6.92 -12.11
N SER A 318 27.14 7.18 -13.39
CA SER A 318 27.12 6.27 -14.55
C SER A 318 25.89 5.34 -14.71
N ALA A 319 25.66 4.95 -15.96
CA ALA A 319 24.63 4.01 -16.38
C ALA A 319 24.63 2.72 -15.50
N GLY A 320 23.58 2.51 -14.74
CA GLY A 320 23.47 1.43 -13.77
C GLY A 320 23.95 1.83 -12.37
N GLY A 321 23.47 2.97 -11.82
CA GLY A 321 23.89 3.54 -10.54
C GLY A 321 24.03 2.49 -9.44
N ASN A 322 25.24 2.39 -8.87
CA ASN A 322 25.50 1.46 -7.78
C ASN A 322 24.62 1.80 -6.57
N VAL A 323 24.08 0.78 -5.94
CA VAL A 323 23.37 0.87 -4.67
C VAL A 323 24.28 0.38 -3.57
N SER A 324 24.31 1.10 -2.46
CA SER A 324 24.97 0.69 -1.22
C SER A 324 24.07 1.05 -0.04
N GLY A 325 24.27 0.41 1.11
CA GLY A 325 23.49 0.71 2.31
C GLY A 325 23.52 -0.42 3.32
N ALA A 326 22.57 -0.40 4.22
CA ALA A 326 22.33 -1.46 5.19
C ALA A 326 20.83 -1.66 5.43
N VAL A 327 20.45 -2.90 5.72
CA VAL A 327 19.09 -3.27 6.10
C VAL A 327 19.10 -4.14 7.35
N ASP A 328 18.06 -3.96 8.15
CA ASP A 328 17.68 -4.90 9.19
C ASP A 328 16.46 -5.68 8.69
N PHE A 329 16.43 -6.97 8.92
CA PHE A 329 15.28 -7.77 8.51
C PHE A 329 15.02 -8.94 9.46
N SER A 330 13.75 -9.33 9.49
CA SER A 330 13.26 -10.51 10.20
C SER A 330 12.69 -11.49 9.18
N GLU A 331 13.01 -12.76 9.28
CA GLU A 331 12.57 -13.81 8.36
C GLU A 331 12.23 -15.08 9.12
N PHE A 332 11.03 -15.63 8.90
CA PHE A 332 10.57 -16.88 9.52
C PHE A 332 10.60 -18.10 8.59
N SER A 333 11.25 -18.00 7.44
CA SER A 333 11.49 -19.13 6.54
C SER A 333 12.49 -20.16 7.09
N SER A 334 13.02 -21.02 6.26
CA SER A 334 13.99 -22.05 6.62
C SER A 334 15.30 -21.54 7.27
N ASN A 335 15.58 -20.24 7.14
CA ASN A 335 16.73 -19.56 7.75
C ASN A 335 16.29 -18.60 8.86
N GLN A 336 15.31 -18.99 9.65
CA GLN A 336 14.69 -18.20 10.71
C GLN A 336 15.68 -17.35 11.49
N GLY A 337 15.41 -16.05 11.56
CA GLY A 337 16.22 -15.15 12.37
C GLY A 337 15.97 -13.67 12.11
N VAL A 338 16.56 -12.92 13.01
CA VAL A 338 16.70 -11.47 12.90
C VAL A 338 18.12 -11.17 12.44
N PHE A 339 18.24 -10.39 11.39
CA PHE A 339 19.50 -10.01 10.77
C PHE A 339 19.63 -8.49 10.85
N LEU A 340 20.66 -8.03 11.56
CA LEU A 340 20.90 -6.61 11.78
C LEU A 340 22.13 -6.13 11.03
N ASP A 341 22.12 -4.86 10.60
CA ASP A 341 23.23 -4.19 9.92
C ASP A 341 23.75 -4.96 8.69
N VAL A 342 22.83 -5.62 7.96
CA VAL A 342 23.21 -6.37 6.77
C VAL A 342 23.56 -5.41 5.65
N VAL A 343 24.82 -5.41 5.24
CA VAL A 343 25.34 -4.55 4.19
C VAL A 343 24.67 -4.89 2.85
N VAL A 344 24.15 -3.87 2.20
CA VAL A 344 23.54 -3.96 0.88
C VAL A 344 24.52 -3.45 -0.17
N SER A 345 24.62 -4.18 -1.27
CA SER A 345 25.27 -3.75 -2.49
C SER A 345 24.41 -4.15 -3.69
N GLY A 346 24.57 -3.55 -4.83
CA GLY A 346 23.79 -3.95 -6.00
C GLY A 346 24.19 -3.24 -7.28
N ASN A 347 23.66 -3.73 -8.40
CA ASN A 347 23.89 -3.16 -9.71
C ASN A 347 23.02 -1.92 -9.99
N GLY A 348 22.37 -1.39 -8.96
CA GLY A 348 21.66 -0.15 -8.99
C GLY A 348 20.34 -0.17 -9.72
N LEU A 349 19.78 1.02 -9.82
CA LEU A 349 18.54 1.31 -10.51
C LEU A 349 18.81 1.48 -12.00
N ALA A 350 18.27 0.58 -12.83
CA ALA A 350 18.31 0.70 -14.27
C ALA A 350 17.05 1.43 -14.77
N ILE A 351 17.21 2.66 -15.24
CA ILE A 351 16.10 3.49 -15.75
C ILE A 351 15.87 3.22 -17.24
N GLY A 352 14.62 3.00 -17.61
CA GLY A 352 14.19 2.87 -19.00
C GLY A 352 14.24 1.45 -19.56
N GLY A 353 14.27 0.41 -18.73
CA GLY A 353 14.36 -0.98 -19.15
C GLY A 353 13.06 -1.63 -19.67
N ASP A 354 11.95 -0.93 -19.71
CA ASP A 354 10.65 -1.52 -20.00
C ASP A 354 10.11 -1.32 -21.42
N GLY A 355 10.90 -0.67 -22.29
CA GLY A 355 10.45 -0.33 -23.65
C GLY A 355 9.28 0.64 -23.70
N SER A 356 8.74 1.09 -22.56
CA SER A 356 7.68 2.07 -22.50
C SER A 356 8.24 3.48 -22.63
N THR A 357 8.11 4.01 -23.80
CA THR A 357 8.02 5.42 -24.18
C THR A 357 8.66 6.44 -23.20
N GLY A 358 9.97 6.38 -22.97
CA GLY A 358 10.75 7.57 -22.56
C GLY A 358 10.45 8.22 -21.20
N SER A 359 9.50 7.70 -20.41
CA SER A 359 9.18 8.29 -19.11
C SER A 359 10.09 7.79 -17.97
N GLY A 360 10.80 6.67 -18.18
CA GLY A 360 11.60 6.03 -17.13
C GLY A 360 10.79 5.58 -15.90
N ALA A 361 9.47 5.42 -16.05
CA ALA A 361 8.58 5.17 -14.92
C ALA A 361 8.77 3.79 -14.30
N ARG A 362 8.87 2.76 -15.14
CA ARG A 362 9.13 1.36 -14.75
C ARG A 362 10.62 1.05 -14.90
N ASN A 363 11.21 0.41 -13.91
CA ASN A 363 12.65 0.21 -13.85
C ASN A 363 12.99 -1.17 -13.29
N ALA A 364 14.27 -1.47 -13.13
CA ALA A 364 14.75 -2.66 -12.44
C ALA A 364 15.70 -2.25 -11.31
N LEU A 365 15.56 -2.90 -10.15
CA LEU A 365 16.41 -2.71 -8.98
C LEU A 365 16.82 -4.08 -8.43
N SER A 366 18.10 -4.25 -8.13
CA SER A 366 18.62 -5.47 -7.52
C SER A 366 19.44 -5.09 -6.29
N LEU A 367 19.08 -5.64 -5.14
CA LEU A 367 19.75 -5.45 -3.86
C LEU A 367 20.39 -6.78 -3.42
N LYS A 368 21.71 -6.82 -3.35
CA LYS A 368 22.44 -7.96 -2.82
C LYS A 368 22.66 -7.77 -1.33
N LEU A 369 22.12 -8.67 -0.53
CA LEU A 369 22.33 -8.74 0.89
C LEU A 369 23.61 -9.56 1.17
N ASN A 370 24.57 -8.94 1.84
CA ASN A 370 25.82 -9.61 2.22
C ASN A 370 25.66 -10.33 3.56
N SER A 371 24.56 -11.04 3.74
CA SER A 371 24.29 -11.95 4.87
C SER A 371 24.94 -13.32 4.64
N THR A 372 24.83 -14.20 5.62
CA THR A 372 25.26 -15.59 5.48
C THR A 372 24.06 -16.51 5.76
N PRO A 373 23.52 -17.18 4.73
CA PRO A 373 23.89 -17.12 3.31
C PRO A 373 23.53 -15.78 2.65
N SER A 374 24.27 -15.39 1.62
CA SER A 374 23.96 -14.17 0.85
C SER A 374 22.71 -14.39 -0.02
N SER A 375 21.87 -13.39 -0.11
CA SER A 375 20.68 -13.38 -0.97
C SER A 375 20.63 -12.15 -1.85
N THR A 376 19.81 -12.22 -2.89
CA THR A 376 19.56 -11.08 -3.76
C THR A 376 18.07 -10.87 -3.83
N LEU A 377 17.62 -9.64 -3.61
CA LEU A 377 16.25 -9.21 -3.80
C LEU A 377 16.14 -8.48 -5.12
N ASN A 378 15.24 -8.91 -5.97
CA ASN A 378 14.99 -8.29 -7.26
C ASN A 378 13.62 -7.62 -7.26
N PHE A 379 13.58 -6.37 -7.72
CA PHE A 379 12.38 -5.54 -7.72
C PHE A 379 12.14 -4.89 -9.08
N VAL A 380 10.88 -4.59 -9.32
CA VAL A 380 10.43 -3.63 -10.31
C VAL A 380 9.97 -2.37 -9.57
N PRO A 381 10.77 -1.29 -9.57
CA PRO A 381 10.35 0.01 -9.06
C PRO A 381 9.55 0.79 -10.10
N TYR A 382 8.49 1.45 -9.63
CA TYR A 382 7.75 2.50 -10.32
C TYR A 382 7.99 3.83 -9.61
N ILE A 383 8.60 4.77 -10.31
CA ILE A 383 8.97 6.07 -9.75
C ILE A 383 7.72 6.94 -9.71
N VAL A 384 7.38 7.43 -8.54
CA VAL A 384 6.29 8.40 -8.32
C VAL A 384 6.81 9.81 -8.59
N ASP A 385 7.91 10.16 -7.95
CA ASP A 385 8.63 11.42 -8.09
C ASP A 385 10.10 11.23 -7.71
N SER A 386 10.86 12.33 -7.58
CA SER A 386 12.28 12.25 -7.18
C SER A 386 12.49 11.81 -5.72
N GLN A 387 11.44 11.72 -4.93
CA GLN A 387 11.51 11.38 -3.50
C GLN A 387 10.89 10.02 -3.18
N HIS A 388 9.99 9.49 -4.03
CA HIS A 388 9.21 8.31 -3.75
C HIS A 388 9.22 7.32 -4.91
N MET A 389 9.41 6.06 -4.59
CA MET A 389 9.26 4.93 -5.50
C MET A 389 8.42 3.86 -4.81
N PHE A 390 7.46 3.29 -5.53
CA PHE A 390 6.84 2.04 -5.14
C PHE A 390 7.61 0.89 -5.75
N VAL A 391 7.71 -0.22 -5.05
CA VAL A 391 8.43 -1.41 -5.51
C VAL A 391 7.62 -2.68 -5.30
N ALA A 392 7.74 -3.62 -6.24
CA ALA A 392 7.27 -4.98 -6.09
C ALA A 392 8.39 -5.97 -6.41
N GLY A 393 8.51 -7.03 -5.61
CA GLY A 393 9.49 -8.09 -5.82
C GLY A 393 9.19 -8.90 -7.07
N THR A 394 10.24 -9.30 -7.79
CA THR A 394 10.15 -10.13 -8.99
C THR A 394 10.76 -11.52 -8.80
N ASP A 395 11.12 -11.86 -7.58
CA ASP A 395 11.65 -13.18 -7.24
C ASP A 395 10.51 -14.22 -7.22
N ASN A 396 10.84 -15.46 -7.62
CA ASN A 396 9.87 -16.55 -7.68
C ASN A 396 9.67 -17.28 -6.34
N ASN A 397 10.42 -16.93 -5.33
CA ASN A 397 10.39 -17.56 -4.01
C ASN A 397 9.95 -16.59 -2.90
N ARG A 398 9.48 -15.41 -3.25
CA ARG A 398 8.97 -14.41 -2.31
C ARG A 398 8.04 -13.41 -2.97
N VAL A 399 7.13 -12.88 -2.19
CA VAL A 399 6.26 -11.79 -2.57
C VAL A 399 6.52 -10.65 -1.59
N ILE A 400 7.23 -9.64 -2.04
CA ILE A 400 7.62 -8.46 -1.27
C ILE A 400 7.12 -7.23 -2.01
N SER A 401 6.66 -6.24 -1.28
CA SER A 401 6.35 -4.94 -1.85
C SER A 401 6.69 -3.83 -0.85
N GLY A 402 6.71 -2.60 -1.30
CA GLY A 402 6.89 -1.50 -0.37
C GLY A 402 7.25 -0.18 -1.02
N VAL A 403 7.77 0.70 -0.19
CA VAL A 403 8.08 2.08 -0.56
C VAL A 403 9.54 2.39 -0.28
N ILE A 404 10.15 3.12 -1.21
CA ILE A 404 11.47 3.72 -1.05
C ILE A 404 11.26 5.23 -1.02
N THR A 405 11.68 5.88 0.06
CA THR A 405 11.45 7.31 0.32
C THR A 405 12.77 8.04 0.56
N LEU A 406 12.99 9.15 -0.14
CA LEU A 406 14.18 10.01 0.06
C LEU A 406 14.21 10.51 1.50
N GLN A 407 15.34 10.35 2.16
CA GLN A 407 15.56 10.86 3.50
C GLN A 407 15.84 12.36 3.46
N ASN A 408 15.10 13.10 4.29
CA ASN A 408 15.32 14.52 4.57
C ASN A 408 15.56 14.68 6.07
N PRO A 409 16.79 14.43 6.53
CA PRO A 409 17.14 14.48 7.96
C PRO A 409 17.03 15.88 8.57
#